data_086b93e150bde619cd773e95311b4a33
#
_entry.id   086b93e150bde619cd773e95311b4a33
#
_cell.length_a   1.000
_cell.length_b   1.000
_cell.length_c   1.000
_cell.angle_alpha   90.00
_cell.angle_beta   90.00
_cell.angle_gamma   90.00
#
_symmetry.space_group_name_H-M   'P 1'
#
loop_
_entity.id
_entity.type
_entity.pdbx_description
1 polymer ?
#
loop_
_entity_poly.entity_id
_entity_poly.type
_entity_poly.pdbx_seq_one_letter_code
_entity_poly.pdbx_strand_id
1 'polypeptide(L)'
;MDDTVTAPVRSQDDVESSNPFQDGPGEQAARGPWWRRRAGLIVQWALVFGALAALPLYGDELPDLGAIWTAASHADPGWLAVVVLAVAGSMGAFARLQRRLLRIGGLRMTMRRAFAITYASNALSTTLPAGPAVSVVYTFRQFRRGGASARLATAVILAGGVITTTAYSLIGLLALLSDPHARRFALLALTVLAALAVLLVPALRWSGFRALATAPLRRAHRAVLAHPRIAPHAERLSGVRDVLRPTRGDWAALIALALLNWVFDILALLSAAHAVGVAVDPNGVALAYFAAQAAGSMLPLLPGGLGAIEGSMAASLVAFGATLSPAAAAVGLYRLVSYWAVVAVGWIAWAALHEGPRVPARVRAHLAGAGRLALNGMTSAACVTPYAAVLLTPPAEAPRS
;
A
#
# COMPACT_ATOMS: atom_id res chain seq x y z
N MET A 1 -85.32 28.40 -14.39
CA MET A 1 -85.23 28.05 -12.97
C MET A 1 -83.89 27.46 -12.78
N ASP A 2 -82.95 28.37 -12.45
CA ASP A 2 -81.51 28.01 -12.26
C ASP A 2 -81.31 27.73 -10.79
N ASP A 3 -80.73 26.57 -10.49
CA ASP A 3 -80.19 26.26 -9.20
C ASP A 3 -78.71 25.97 -9.39
N THR A 4 -77.86 27.03 -9.28
CA THR A 4 -76.43 26.95 -9.18
C THR A 4 -76.02 26.60 -7.76
N VAL A 5 -75.58 25.34 -7.53
CA VAL A 5 -74.98 24.91 -6.29
C VAL A 5 -73.53 25.34 -6.30
N THR A 6 -73.19 26.33 -5.50
CA THR A 6 -71.80 26.76 -5.22
C THR A 6 -71.20 25.83 -4.21
N ALA A 7 -70.10 25.09 -4.62
CA ALA A 7 -69.25 24.34 -3.70
C ALA A 7 -68.37 25.31 -2.89
N PRO A 8 -68.08 24.99 -1.58
CA PRO A 8 -67.26 25.87 -0.76
C PRO A 8 -65.77 25.73 -1.16
N VAL A 9 -65.13 26.87 -1.30
CA VAL A 9 -63.69 27.03 -1.49
C VAL A 9 -62.97 26.54 -0.22
N ARG A 10 -62.20 25.45 -0.31
CA ARG A 10 -61.30 25.02 0.72
C ARG A 10 -60.17 26.03 0.86
N SER A 11 -59.96 26.57 2.06
CA SER A 11 -58.89 27.49 2.37
C SER A 11 -57.53 26.79 2.25
N GLN A 12 -56.54 27.55 1.79
CA GLN A 12 -55.15 27.10 1.50
C GLN A 12 -54.34 26.78 2.76
N ASP A 13 -54.89 26.89 3.96
CA ASP A 13 -54.19 26.79 5.25
C ASP A 13 -54.11 25.38 5.84
N ASP A 14 -54.76 24.36 5.22
CA ASP A 14 -54.79 22.98 5.72
C ASP A 14 -53.75 22.04 5.08
N VAL A 15 -52.80 22.55 4.28
CA VAL A 15 -51.78 21.74 3.57
C VAL A 15 -50.40 21.79 4.24
N GLU A 16 -50.26 22.53 5.34
CA GLU A 16 -48.94 22.76 5.96
C GLU A 16 -48.71 21.99 7.29
N SER A 17 -49.00 20.69 7.37
CA SER A 17 -48.60 19.90 8.55
C SER A 17 -48.46 18.40 8.33
N SER A 18 -47.92 17.98 7.21
CA SER A 18 -47.41 16.58 7.12
C SER A 18 -46.04 16.54 6.46
N ASN A 19 -45.02 16.84 7.27
CA ASN A 19 -43.63 16.60 6.90
C ASN A 19 -43.32 15.13 7.16
N PRO A 20 -43.15 14.25 6.14
CA PRO A 20 -42.88 12.82 6.30
C PRO A 20 -41.44 12.52 6.75
N PHE A 21 -40.68 13.50 7.19
CA PHE A 21 -39.31 13.39 7.67
C PHE A 21 -39.14 13.69 9.17
N GLN A 22 -40.21 13.54 9.97
CA GLN A 22 -40.04 13.51 11.42
C GLN A 22 -39.48 12.17 11.84
N ASP A 23 -38.31 12.24 12.42
CA ASP A 23 -37.43 11.22 12.94
C ASP A 23 -38.12 10.00 13.55
N GLY A 24 -38.05 8.87 12.87
CA GLY A 24 -38.43 7.57 13.44
C GLY A 24 -37.43 7.14 14.52
N PRO A 25 -37.83 6.42 15.58
CA PRO A 25 -36.97 6.01 16.71
C PRO A 25 -35.87 5.03 16.36
N GLY A 26 -35.63 4.77 15.06
CA GLY A 26 -34.60 3.83 14.57
C GLY A 26 -33.20 4.43 14.34
N GLU A 27 -33.02 5.74 14.30
CA GLU A 27 -31.74 6.35 13.93
C GLU A 27 -30.80 6.60 15.12
N GLN A 28 -31.28 6.48 16.36
CA GLN A 28 -30.45 6.64 17.55
C GLN A 28 -29.73 5.37 18.00
N ALA A 29 -30.11 4.19 17.53
CA ALA A 29 -29.52 2.90 17.94
C ALA A 29 -28.19 2.56 17.24
N ALA A 30 -27.76 3.31 16.23
CA ALA A 30 -26.54 3.00 15.45
C ALA A 30 -25.28 3.79 15.84
N ARG A 31 -25.36 4.62 16.88
CA ARG A 31 -24.20 5.39 17.37
C ARG A 31 -23.53 4.65 18.52
N GLY A 32 -22.76 3.61 18.21
CA GLY A 32 -21.85 3.00 19.17
C GLY A 32 -20.96 4.06 19.82
N PRO A 33 -20.56 3.88 21.11
CA PRO A 33 -19.90 4.88 21.92
C PRO A 33 -18.66 5.43 21.21
N TRP A 34 -18.46 6.73 21.26
CA TRP A 34 -17.40 7.49 20.57
C TRP A 34 -15.99 6.95 20.83
N TRP A 35 -15.75 6.36 21.99
CA TRP A 35 -14.48 5.73 22.37
C TRP A 35 -14.17 4.48 21.54
N ARG A 36 -15.17 3.67 21.12
CA ARG A 36 -14.95 2.53 20.20
C ARG A 36 -14.46 2.97 18.83
N ARG A 37 -14.87 4.15 18.36
CA ARG A 37 -14.39 4.72 17.10
C ARG A 37 -12.96 5.25 17.18
N ARG A 38 -12.53 5.62 18.40
CA ARG A 38 -11.16 6.12 18.68
C ARG A 38 -10.27 5.05 19.29
N ALA A 39 -10.80 3.89 19.67
CA ALA A 39 -10.01 2.81 20.28
C ALA A 39 -8.79 2.43 19.44
N GLY A 40 -8.91 2.36 18.11
CA GLY A 40 -7.77 2.13 17.22
C GLY A 40 -6.71 3.21 17.28
N LEU A 41 -7.10 4.49 17.39
CA LEU A 41 -6.17 5.60 17.53
C LEU A 41 -5.55 5.62 18.93
N ILE A 42 -6.34 5.34 19.97
CA ILE A 42 -5.86 5.27 21.36
C ILE A 42 -4.83 4.15 21.50
N VAL A 43 -5.13 2.95 20.97
CA VAL A 43 -4.20 1.81 20.96
C VAL A 43 -2.94 2.15 20.16
N GLN A 44 -3.08 2.79 19.00
CA GLN A 44 -1.95 3.22 18.19
C GLN A 44 -1.03 4.17 18.95
N TRP A 45 -1.58 5.23 19.57
CA TRP A 45 -0.79 6.18 20.35
C TRP A 45 -0.24 5.56 21.63
N ALA A 46 -1.00 4.67 22.30
CA ALA A 46 -0.50 3.94 23.46
C ALA A 46 0.69 3.04 23.11
N LEU A 47 0.67 2.38 21.92
CA LEU A 47 1.81 1.59 21.43
C LEU A 47 3.01 2.48 21.10
N VAL A 48 2.79 3.63 20.46
CA VAL A 48 3.86 4.59 20.15
C VAL A 48 4.49 5.15 21.43
N PHE A 49 3.67 5.62 22.37
CA PHE A 49 4.17 6.15 23.64
C PHE A 49 4.76 5.05 24.54
N GLY A 50 4.19 3.84 24.50
CA GLY A 50 4.74 2.67 25.20
C GLY A 50 6.11 2.28 24.66
N ALA A 51 6.27 2.26 23.33
CA ALA A 51 7.56 2.01 22.69
C ALA A 51 8.59 3.10 23.00
N LEU A 52 8.18 4.38 22.96
CA LEU A 52 9.06 5.50 23.35
C LEU A 52 9.43 5.47 24.82
N ALA A 53 8.51 5.09 25.71
CA ALA A 53 8.78 4.95 27.14
C ALA A 53 9.66 3.72 27.46
N ALA A 54 9.65 2.71 26.61
CA ALA A 54 10.52 1.54 26.75
C ALA A 54 11.96 1.79 26.25
N LEU A 55 12.18 2.81 25.40
CA LEU A 55 13.52 3.15 24.89
C LEU A 55 14.60 3.27 25.98
N PRO A 56 14.37 3.94 27.13
CA PRO A 56 15.38 4.03 28.19
C PRO A 56 15.72 2.69 28.85
N LEU A 57 14.81 1.69 28.80
CA LEU A 57 15.03 0.34 29.36
C LEU A 57 16.03 -0.47 28.54
N TYR A 58 16.23 -0.12 27.28
CA TYR A 58 17.16 -0.74 26.33
C TYR A 58 18.36 0.17 26.03
N GLY A 59 18.67 1.14 26.91
CA GLY A 59 19.68 2.17 26.68
C GLY A 59 21.06 1.62 26.29
N ASP A 60 21.46 0.50 26.85
CA ASP A 60 22.76 -0.13 26.57
C ASP A 60 22.78 -0.92 25.22
N GLU A 61 21.62 -1.25 24.70
CA GLU A 61 21.46 -1.97 23.41
C GLU A 61 21.10 -1.01 22.25
N LEU A 62 20.82 0.27 22.57
CA LEU A 62 20.51 1.25 21.53
C LEU A 62 21.78 1.66 20.80
N PRO A 63 21.69 1.85 19.46
CA PRO A 63 22.82 2.35 18.70
C PRO A 63 23.23 3.72 19.19
N ASP A 64 24.54 3.94 19.34
CA ASP A 64 25.09 5.24 19.73
C ASP A 64 24.72 6.31 18.69
N LEU A 65 23.87 7.24 19.09
CA LEU A 65 23.42 8.35 18.23
C LEU A 65 24.58 9.23 17.75
N GLY A 66 25.65 9.36 18.58
CA GLY A 66 26.88 10.05 18.19
C GLY A 66 27.61 9.32 17.07
N ALA A 67 27.74 7.99 17.18
CA ALA A 67 28.33 7.17 16.14
C ALA A 67 27.50 7.16 14.84
N ILE A 68 26.18 7.14 14.94
CA ILE A 68 25.28 7.28 13.78
C ILE A 68 25.49 8.63 13.10
N TRP A 69 25.50 9.71 13.88
CA TRP A 69 25.71 11.05 13.34
C TRP A 69 27.08 11.19 12.68
N THR A 70 28.12 10.67 13.32
CA THR A 70 29.48 10.66 12.77
C THR A 70 29.54 9.91 11.45
N ALA A 71 28.96 8.70 11.37
CA ALA A 71 28.90 7.92 10.14
C ALA A 71 28.12 8.67 9.03
N ALA A 72 26.99 9.29 9.39
CA ALA A 72 26.17 10.05 8.44
C ALA A 72 26.86 11.33 7.94
N SER A 73 27.59 12.04 8.83
CA SER A 73 28.28 13.28 8.48
C SER A 73 29.52 13.08 7.61
N HIS A 74 30.10 11.88 7.63
CA HIS A 74 31.23 11.47 6.78
C HIS A 74 30.79 10.65 5.55
N ALA A 75 29.47 10.58 5.30
CA ALA A 75 28.95 9.84 4.15
C ALA A 75 29.46 10.42 2.82
N ASP A 76 29.84 9.54 1.91
CA ASP A 76 30.33 9.90 0.58
C ASP A 76 29.20 10.62 -0.22
N PRO A 77 29.42 11.89 -0.63
CA PRO A 77 28.42 12.67 -1.36
C PRO A 77 28.12 12.09 -2.75
N GLY A 78 29.05 11.35 -3.37
CA GLY A 78 28.83 10.68 -4.65
C GLY A 78 27.77 9.59 -4.52
N TRP A 79 27.88 8.74 -3.50
CA TRP A 79 26.87 7.73 -3.21
C TRP A 79 25.54 8.33 -2.77
N LEU A 80 25.54 9.43 -2.02
CA LEU A 80 24.30 10.15 -1.67
C LEU A 80 23.57 10.69 -2.92
N ALA A 81 24.32 11.18 -3.91
CA ALA A 81 23.72 11.56 -5.18
C ALA A 81 23.06 10.36 -5.89
N VAL A 82 23.69 9.18 -5.84
CA VAL A 82 23.09 7.94 -6.37
C VAL A 82 21.81 7.58 -5.61
N VAL A 83 21.77 7.72 -4.29
CA VAL A 83 20.53 7.52 -3.50
C VAL A 83 19.40 8.41 -4.01
N VAL A 84 19.66 9.70 -4.18
CA VAL A 84 18.67 10.68 -4.69
C VAL A 84 18.19 10.31 -6.08
N LEU A 85 19.11 9.97 -6.98
CA LEU A 85 18.81 9.60 -8.37
C LEU A 85 18.02 8.27 -8.42
N ALA A 86 18.38 7.31 -7.60
CA ALA A 86 17.68 6.02 -7.51
C ALA A 86 16.25 6.20 -6.99
N VAL A 87 16.04 6.96 -5.91
CA VAL A 87 14.70 7.27 -5.40
C VAL A 87 13.86 8.03 -6.44
N ALA A 88 14.45 9.04 -7.10
CA ALA A 88 13.78 9.76 -8.18
C ALA A 88 13.47 8.85 -9.37
N GLY A 89 14.35 7.91 -9.67
CA GLY A 89 14.18 6.86 -10.68
C GLY A 89 13.01 5.92 -10.36
N SER A 90 12.94 5.45 -9.11
CA SER A 90 11.84 4.62 -8.60
C SER A 90 10.49 5.33 -8.77
N MET A 91 10.35 6.53 -8.20
CA MET A 91 9.12 7.32 -8.35
C MET A 91 8.80 7.61 -9.83
N GLY A 92 9.84 7.87 -10.62
CA GLY A 92 9.73 8.09 -12.06
C GLY A 92 9.26 6.87 -12.85
N ALA A 93 9.74 5.70 -12.50
CA ALA A 93 9.30 4.44 -13.11
C ALA A 93 7.83 4.19 -12.83
N PHE A 94 7.39 4.35 -11.59
CA PHE A 94 5.99 4.19 -11.21
C PHE A 94 5.07 5.21 -11.88
N ALA A 95 5.46 6.48 -11.94
CA ALA A 95 4.71 7.51 -12.64
C ALA A 95 4.56 7.22 -14.15
N ARG A 96 5.63 6.71 -14.79
CA ARG A 96 5.60 6.29 -16.21
C ARG A 96 4.71 5.07 -16.41
N LEU A 97 4.70 4.12 -15.47
CA LEU A 97 3.83 2.94 -15.50
C LEU A 97 2.36 3.37 -15.49
N GLN A 98 1.95 4.20 -14.53
CA GLN A 98 0.58 4.71 -14.46
C GLN A 98 0.19 5.48 -15.71
N ARG A 99 1.08 6.36 -16.20
CA ARG A 99 0.87 7.12 -17.42
C ARG A 99 0.73 6.22 -18.66
N ARG A 100 1.50 5.12 -18.74
CA ARG A 100 1.39 4.16 -19.85
C ARG A 100 0.06 3.42 -19.81
N LEU A 101 -0.38 2.98 -18.65
CA LEU A 101 -1.70 2.35 -18.47
C LEU A 101 -2.83 3.29 -18.89
N LEU A 102 -2.79 4.57 -18.48
CA LEU A 102 -3.75 5.57 -18.93
C LEU A 102 -3.76 5.74 -20.46
N ARG A 103 -2.58 5.73 -21.08
CA ARG A 103 -2.44 5.85 -22.54
C ARG A 103 -3.00 4.64 -23.28
N ILE A 104 -2.79 3.43 -22.78
CA ILE A 104 -3.40 2.19 -23.30
C ILE A 104 -4.93 2.29 -23.28
N GLY A 105 -5.50 2.90 -22.23
CA GLY A 105 -6.93 3.20 -22.13
C GLY A 105 -7.40 4.45 -22.88
N GLY A 106 -6.55 5.01 -23.78
CA GLY A 106 -6.90 6.13 -24.65
C GLY A 106 -6.71 7.52 -24.03
N LEU A 107 -6.26 7.64 -22.78
CA LEU A 107 -6.05 8.95 -22.13
C LEU A 107 -4.58 9.37 -22.17
N ARG A 108 -4.30 10.54 -22.74
CA ARG A 108 -2.97 11.17 -22.74
C ARG A 108 -2.82 12.09 -21.53
N MET A 109 -1.88 11.78 -20.64
CA MET A 109 -1.52 12.61 -19.48
C MET A 109 -0.08 13.13 -19.65
N THR A 110 0.15 14.39 -19.24
CA THR A 110 1.52 14.96 -19.25
C THR A 110 2.39 14.31 -18.19
N MET A 111 3.71 14.22 -18.41
CA MET A 111 4.63 13.65 -17.43
C MET A 111 4.62 14.42 -16.11
N ARG A 112 4.63 15.76 -16.18
CA ARG A 112 4.59 16.62 -14.98
C ARG A 112 3.40 16.30 -14.09
N ARG A 113 2.21 16.11 -14.68
CA ARG A 113 0.99 15.76 -13.93
C ARG A 113 1.08 14.34 -13.38
N ALA A 114 1.59 13.36 -14.12
CA ALA A 114 1.78 12.01 -13.65
C ALA A 114 2.73 11.95 -12.44
N PHE A 115 3.88 12.65 -12.51
CA PHE A 115 4.79 12.79 -11.37
C PHE A 115 4.12 13.45 -10.17
N ALA A 116 3.47 14.59 -10.36
CA ALA A 116 2.80 15.30 -9.27
C ALA A 116 1.74 14.43 -8.57
N ILE A 117 0.95 13.67 -9.33
CA ILE A 117 -0.03 12.72 -8.77
C ILE A 117 0.67 11.61 -7.98
N THR A 118 1.76 11.04 -8.52
CA THR A 118 2.50 9.95 -7.87
C THR A 118 3.10 10.40 -6.53
N TYR A 119 3.82 11.54 -6.52
CA TYR A 119 4.41 12.06 -5.28
C TYR A 119 3.35 12.47 -4.26
N ALA A 120 2.30 13.18 -4.68
CA ALA A 120 1.21 13.57 -3.80
C ALA A 120 0.46 12.36 -3.22
N SER A 121 0.21 11.35 -4.03
CA SER A 121 -0.45 10.11 -3.60
C SER A 121 0.43 9.33 -2.61
N ASN A 122 1.75 9.31 -2.82
CA ASN A 122 2.70 8.70 -1.89
C ASN A 122 2.71 9.44 -0.54
N ALA A 123 2.82 10.78 -0.54
CA ALA A 123 2.76 11.58 0.69
C ALA A 123 1.46 11.34 1.48
N LEU A 124 0.31 11.33 0.80
CA LEU A 124 -0.97 11.02 1.44
C LEU A 124 -1.02 9.59 1.99
N SER A 125 -0.43 8.62 1.27
CA SER A 125 -0.37 7.22 1.70
C SER A 125 0.43 7.04 2.99
N THR A 126 1.54 7.75 3.12
CA THR A 126 2.51 7.55 4.19
C THR A 126 2.24 8.40 5.43
N THR A 127 1.61 9.58 5.28
CA THR A 127 1.43 10.52 6.40
C THR A 127 0.04 10.52 7.02
N LEU A 128 -0.99 10.04 6.31
CA LEU A 128 -2.36 10.10 6.82
C LEU A 128 -2.81 8.78 7.45
N PRO A 129 -3.66 8.83 8.50
CA PRO A 129 -4.38 7.65 8.97
C PRO A 129 -5.22 7.05 7.83
N ALA A 130 -5.16 5.72 7.65
CA ALA A 130 -5.71 5.03 6.48
C ALA A 130 -5.16 5.57 5.13
N GLY A 131 -3.92 6.05 5.14
CA GLY A 131 -3.23 6.68 4.02
C GLY A 131 -3.33 5.92 2.70
N PRO A 132 -3.11 4.59 2.66
CA PRO A 132 -3.26 3.82 1.42
C PRO A 132 -4.65 3.97 0.78
N ALA A 133 -5.72 3.97 1.57
CA ALA A 133 -7.08 4.17 1.04
C ALA A 133 -7.31 5.60 0.56
N VAL A 134 -6.79 6.60 1.31
CA VAL A 134 -6.85 8.01 0.91
C VAL A 134 -6.10 8.24 -0.41
N SER A 135 -4.92 7.65 -0.56
CA SER A 135 -4.07 7.72 -1.74
C SER A 135 -4.77 7.14 -2.98
N VAL A 136 -5.43 5.98 -2.85
CA VAL A 136 -6.23 5.37 -3.93
C VAL A 136 -7.36 6.29 -4.37
N VAL A 137 -8.14 6.84 -3.42
CA VAL A 137 -9.23 7.77 -3.72
C VAL A 137 -8.72 9.07 -4.36
N TYR A 138 -7.59 9.59 -3.88
CA TYR A 138 -6.96 10.77 -4.45
C TYR A 138 -6.53 10.51 -5.89
N THR A 139 -5.80 9.42 -6.15
CA THR A 139 -5.34 9.01 -7.48
C THR A 139 -6.51 8.82 -8.44
N PHE A 140 -7.57 8.13 -7.99
CA PHE A 140 -8.80 7.96 -8.77
C PHE A 140 -9.41 9.31 -9.18
N ARG A 141 -9.54 10.24 -8.21
CA ARG A 141 -10.08 11.57 -8.48
C ARG A 141 -9.22 12.36 -9.46
N GLN A 142 -7.88 12.28 -9.31
CA GLN A 142 -6.95 12.96 -10.20
C GLN A 142 -7.03 12.42 -11.64
N PHE A 143 -7.17 11.11 -11.81
CA PHE A 143 -7.37 10.51 -13.13
C PHE A 143 -8.72 10.95 -13.72
N ARG A 144 -9.79 10.96 -12.91
CA ARG A 144 -11.11 11.45 -13.31
C ARG A 144 -11.07 12.91 -13.77
N ARG A 145 -10.39 13.79 -13.06
CA ARG A 145 -10.19 15.19 -13.43
C ARG A 145 -9.29 15.35 -14.66
N GLY A 146 -8.45 14.37 -14.92
CA GLY A 146 -7.67 14.28 -16.15
C GLY A 146 -8.45 13.81 -17.38
N GLY A 147 -9.76 13.51 -17.21
CA GLY A 147 -10.62 13.02 -18.29
C GLY A 147 -10.79 11.49 -18.35
N ALA A 148 -10.20 10.74 -17.42
CA ALA A 148 -10.40 9.30 -17.38
C ALA A 148 -11.87 8.94 -17.05
N SER A 149 -12.44 7.93 -17.71
CA SER A 149 -13.70 7.34 -17.27
C SER A 149 -13.49 6.65 -15.90
N ALA A 150 -14.57 6.43 -15.13
CA ALA A 150 -14.46 5.72 -13.85
C ALA A 150 -13.89 4.31 -14.04
N ARG A 151 -14.30 3.62 -15.11
CA ARG A 151 -13.79 2.29 -15.48
C ARG A 151 -12.29 2.33 -15.76
N LEU A 152 -11.82 3.30 -16.53
CA LEU A 152 -10.40 3.46 -16.85
C LEU A 152 -9.57 3.78 -15.59
N ALA A 153 -10.00 4.73 -14.77
CA ALA A 153 -9.29 5.08 -13.54
C ALA A 153 -9.13 3.86 -12.60
N THR A 154 -10.22 3.09 -12.42
CA THR A 154 -10.20 1.85 -11.62
C THR A 154 -9.29 0.81 -12.25
N ALA A 155 -9.40 0.58 -13.58
CA ALA A 155 -8.56 -0.38 -14.29
C ALA A 155 -7.08 -0.07 -14.15
N VAL A 156 -6.68 1.19 -14.27
CA VAL A 156 -5.28 1.62 -14.14
C VAL A 156 -4.75 1.42 -12.73
N ILE A 157 -5.53 1.73 -11.71
CA ILE A 157 -5.13 1.54 -10.30
C ILE A 157 -4.97 0.05 -10.00
N LEU A 158 -5.94 -0.78 -10.38
CA LEU A 158 -5.89 -2.22 -10.14
C LEU A 158 -4.77 -2.90 -10.93
N ALA A 159 -4.67 -2.62 -12.23
CA ALA A 159 -3.61 -3.19 -13.06
C ALA A 159 -2.21 -2.74 -12.60
N GLY A 160 -2.05 -1.46 -12.27
CA GLY A 160 -0.81 -0.93 -11.70
C GLY A 160 -0.43 -1.64 -10.40
N GLY A 161 -1.38 -1.83 -9.49
CA GLY A 161 -1.17 -2.57 -8.24
C GLY A 161 -0.76 -4.02 -8.51
N VAL A 162 -1.47 -4.75 -9.35
CA VAL A 162 -1.14 -6.14 -9.67
C VAL A 162 0.25 -6.25 -10.31
N ILE A 163 0.57 -5.42 -11.30
CA ILE A 163 1.85 -5.48 -12.01
C ILE A 163 3.02 -5.17 -11.04
N THR A 164 2.89 -4.13 -10.20
CA THR A 164 3.94 -3.77 -9.24
C THR A 164 4.11 -4.80 -8.12
N THR A 165 3.02 -5.38 -7.61
CA THR A 165 3.08 -6.45 -6.60
C THR A 165 3.70 -7.71 -7.19
N THR A 166 3.38 -8.07 -8.44
CA THR A 166 4.01 -9.21 -9.11
C THR A 166 5.51 -9.00 -9.29
N ALA A 167 5.94 -7.79 -9.72
CA ALA A 167 7.35 -7.47 -9.84
C ALA A 167 8.07 -7.51 -8.47
N TYR A 168 7.45 -6.99 -7.42
CA TYR A 168 7.93 -7.09 -6.04
C TYR A 168 8.15 -8.53 -5.62
N SER A 169 7.13 -9.38 -5.79
CA SER A 169 7.19 -10.79 -5.41
C SER A 169 8.26 -11.55 -6.20
N LEU A 170 8.41 -11.22 -7.50
CA LEU A 170 9.42 -11.86 -8.35
C LEU A 170 10.85 -11.51 -7.89
N ILE A 171 11.14 -10.23 -7.66
CA ILE A 171 12.47 -9.80 -7.19
C ILE A 171 12.77 -10.40 -5.82
N GLY A 172 11.80 -10.36 -4.88
CA GLY A 172 11.96 -10.94 -3.56
C GLY A 172 12.21 -12.45 -3.59
N LEU A 173 11.50 -13.17 -4.47
CA LEU A 173 11.72 -14.59 -4.67
C LEU A 173 13.11 -14.87 -5.25
N LEU A 174 13.56 -14.08 -6.23
CA LEU A 174 14.91 -14.21 -6.78
C LEU A 174 15.98 -13.95 -5.72
N ALA A 175 15.81 -12.94 -4.88
CA ALA A 175 16.71 -12.66 -3.78
C ALA A 175 16.78 -13.83 -2.78
N LEU A 176 15.64 -14.42 -2.41
CA LEU A 176 15.59 -15.60 -1.53
C LEU A 176 16.23 -16.84 -2.15
N LEU A 177 16.05 -17.07 -3.45
CA LEU A 177 16.65 -18.21 -4.15
C LEU A 177 18.17 -18.05 -4.33
N SER A 178 18.66 -16.82 -4.37
CA SER A 178 20.09 -16.51 -4.50
C SER A 178 20.84 -16.69 -3.19
N ASP A 179 20.18 -16.61 -2.04
CA ASP A 179 20.80 -16.80 -0.73
C ASP A 179 20.87 -18.30 -0.36
N PRO A 180 22.07 -18.86 -0.07
CA PRO A 180 22.21 -20.26 0.26
C PRO A 180 21.42 -20.71 1.51
N HIS A 181 21.27 -19.84 2.51
CA HIS A 181 20.56 -20.12 3.76
C HIS A 181 19.05 -20.03 3.60
N ALA A 182 18.57 -19.04 2.84
CA ALA A 182 17.14 -18.82 2.57
C ALA A 182 16.59 -19.73 1.48
N ARG A 183 17.42 -20.19 0.54
CA ARG A 183 17.05 -20.95 -0.66
C ARG A 183 16.24 -22.22 -0.35
N ARG A 184 16.59 -22.97 0.67
CA ARG A 184 15.85 -24.18 1.07
C ARG A 184 14.41 -23.85 1.50
N PHE A 185 14.20 -22.76 2.22
CA PHE A 185 12.85 -22.32 2.64
C PHE A 185 12.06 -21.78 1.45
N ALA A 186 12.70 -21.02 0.56
CA ALA A 186 12.09 -20.55 -0.67
C ALA A 186 11.67 -21.71 -1.58
N LEU A 187 12.53 -22.71 -1.77
CA LEU A 187 12.23 -23.91 -2.53
C LEU A 187 11.12 -24.74 -1.88
N LEU A 188 11.14 -24.90 -0.55
CA LEU A 188 10.04 -25.57 0.18
C LEU A 188 8.71 -24.82 -0.02
N ALA A 189 8.71 -23.51 0.12
CA ALA A 189 7.50 -22.71 -0.11
C ALA A 189 6.99 -22.83 -1.57
N LEU A 190 7.90 -22.81 -2.55
CA LEU A 190 7.55 -23.00 -3.94
C LEU A 190 7.03 -24.42 -4.23
N THR A 191 7.62 -25.44 -3.64
CA THR A 191 7.16 -26.84 -3.81
C THR A 191 5.78 -27.03 -3.19
N VAL A 192 5.54 -26.49 -2.00
CA VAL A 192 4.21 -26.50 -1.36
C VAL A 192 3.19 -25.77 -2.22
N LEU A 193 3.53 -24.57 -2.73
CA LEU A 193 2.64 -23.81 -3.61
C LEU A 193 2.38 -24.53 -4.93
N ALA A 194 3.41 -25.14 -5.52
CA ALA A 194 3.28 -25.95 -6.74
C ALA A 194 2.41 -27.20 -6.50
N ALA A 195 2.64 -27.91 -5.39
CA ALA A 195 1.81 -29.05 -5.01
C ALA A 195 0.35 -28.64 -4.80
N LEU A 196 0.12 -27.52 -4.12
CA LEU A 196 -1.22 -26.96 -3.92
C LEU A 196 -1.86 -26.57 -5.26
N ALA A 197 -1.11 -25.96 -6.18
CA ALA A 197 -1.58 -25.62 -7.51
C ALA A 197 -1.92 -26.87 -8.32
N VAL A 198 -1.06 -27.90 -8.28
CA VAL A 198 -1.29 -29.20 -8.95
C VAL A 198 -2.55 -29.89 -8.41
N LEU A 199 -2.84 -29.77 -7.12
CA LEU A 199 -4.05 -30.31 -6.52
C LEU A 199 -5.30 -29.45 -6.82
N LEU A 200 -5.18 -28.13 -6.74
CA LEU A 200 -6.31 -27.22 -6.90
C LEU A 200 -6.72 -27.02 -8.38
N VAL A 201 -5.76 -26.99 -9.32
CA VAL A 201 -6.06 -26.73 -10.72
C VAL A 201 -6.97 -27.82 -11.34
N PRO A 202 -6.69 -29.14 -11.18
CA PRO A 202 -7.62 -30.18 -11.65
C PRO A 202 -8.92 -30.19 -10.84
N ALA A 203 -8.85 -29.97 -9.50
CA ALA A 203 -10.05 -29.87 -8.66
C ALA A 203 -10.96 -28.73 -9.13
N LEU A 204 -10.40 -27.57 -9.45
CA LEU A 204 -11.14 -26.41 -10.00
C LEU A 204 -11.65 -26.64 -11.44
N ARG A 205 -11.06 -27.58 -12.19
CA ARG A 205 -11.59 -28.01 -13.51
C ARG A 205 -12.79 -28.90 -13.35
N TRP A 206 -12.91 -29.65 -12.27
CA TRP A 206 -14.06 -30.50 -11.98
C TRP A 206 -15.28 -29.64 -11.63
N SER A 207 -16.35 -29.77 -12.44
CA SER A 207 -17.56 -28.93 -12.35
C SER A 207 -18.22 -28.97 -10.97
N GLY A 208 -18.26 -30.13 -10.34
CA GLY A 208 -18.82 -30.31 -8.98
C GLY A 208 -18.02 -29.60 -7.90
N PHE A 209 -16.71 -29.78 -7.90
CA PHE A 209 -15.82 -29.11 -6.92
C PHE A 209 -15.81 -27.58 -7.14
N ARG A 210 -15.78 -27.14 -8.41
CA ARG A 210 -15.87 -25.72 -8.73
C ARG A 210 -17.17 -25.11 -8.27
N ALA A 211 -18.30 -25.82 -8.41
CA ALA A 211 -19.59 -25.35 -7.93
C ALA A 211 -19.57 -25.20 -6.39
N LEU A 212 -19.04 -26.18 -5.67
CA LEU A 212 -18.94 -26.18 -4.21
C LEU A 212 -17.94 -25.12 -3.71
N ALA A 213 -16.74 -25.07 -4.24
CA ALA A 213 -15.68 -24.14 -3.84
C ALA A 213 -16.03 -22.67 -4.14
N THR A 214 -16.74 -22.41 -5.26
CA THR A 214 -17.15 -21.05 -5.61
C THR A 214 -18.52 -20.66 -5.04
N ALA A 215 -19.28 -21.60 -4.47
CA ALA A 215 -20.62 -21.33 -3.92
C ALA A 215 -20.62 -20.23 -2.83
N PRO A 216 -19.74 -20.26 -1.81
CA PRO A 216 -19.69 -19.20 -0.80
C PRO A 216 -19.25 -17.87 -1.41
N LEU A 217 -18.28 -17.89 -2.32
CA LEU A 217 -17.80 -16.68 -3.00
C LEU A 217 -18.88 -16.10 -3.94
N ARG A 218 -19.61 -16.96 -4.65
CA ARG A 218 -20.75 -16.56 -5.49
C ARG A 218 -21.93 -16.05 -4.65
N ARG A 219 -22.17 -16.63 -3.45
CA ARG A 219 -23.20 -16.14 -2.52
C ARG A 219 -22.78 -14.77 -1.97
N ALA A 220 -21.54 -14.63 -1.48
CA ALA A 220 -21.00 -13.36 -1.02
C ALA A 220 -21.01 -12.31 -2.13
N HIS A 221 -20.55 -12.67 -3.35
CA HIS A 221 -20.57 -11.80 -4.51
C HIS A 221 -21.99 -11.37 -4.89
N ARG A 222 -22.97 -12.29 -4.93
CA ARG A 222 -24.37 -11.96 -5.17
C ARG A 222 -24.97 -11.10 -4.06
N ALA A 223 -24.68 -11.39 -2.79
CA ALA A 223 -25.14 -10.59 -1.67
C ALA A 223 -24.57 -9.16 -1.71
N VAL A 224 -23.28 -9.01 -2.07
CA VAL A 224 -22.63 -7.71 -2.27
C VAL A 224 -23.23 -6.98 -3.47
N LEU A 225 -23.46 -7.67 -4.59
CA LEU A 225 -24.09 -7.08 -5.78
C LEU A 225 -25.58 -6.76 -5.60
N ALA A 226 -26.29 -7.53 -4.79
CA ALA A 226 -27.69 -7.28 -4.46
C ALA A 226 -27.87 -6.13 -3.45
N HIS A 227 -26.78 -5.68 -2.79
CA HIS A 227 -26.88 -4.60 -1.84
C HIS A 227 -27.19 -3.28 -2.57
N PRO A 228 -28.30 -2.57 -2.26
CA PRO A 228 -28.79 -1.42 -3.04
C PRO A 228 -27.79 -0.26 -3.15
N ARG A 229 -26.81 -0.17 -2.25
CA ARG A 229 -25.73 0.81 -2.32
C ARG A 229 -24.55 0.41 -3.20
N ILE A 230 -24.41 -0.88 -3.52
CA ILE A 230 -23.24 -1.44 -4.23
C ILE A 230 -23.60 -1.84 -5.67
N ALA A 231 -24.84 -2.27 -5.89
CA ALA A 231 -25.32 -2.68 -7.21
C ALA A 231 -24.99 -1.67 -8.35
N PRO A 232 -25.26 -0.36 -8.21
CA PRO A 232 -24.95 0.61 -9.28
C PRO A 232 -23.44 0.83 -9.48
N HIS A 233 -22.61 0.45 -8.51
CA HIS A 233 -21.15 0.53 -8.63
C HIS A 233 -20.56 -0.75 -9.24
N ALA A 234 -21.17 -1.88 -9.00
CA ALA A 234 -20.77 -3.18 -9.56
C ALA A 234 -20.95 -3.25 -11.08
N GLU A 235 -22.07 -2.71 -11.59
CA GLU A 235 -22.27 -2.54 -13.03
C GLU A 235 -21.23 -1.62 -13.69
N ARG A 236 -20.76 -0.62 -12.95
CA ARG A 236 -19.68 0.27 -13.41
C ARG A 236 -18.31 -0.43 -13.44
N LEU A 237 -18.12 -1.49 -12.66
CA LEU A 237 -16.91 -2.32 -12.66
C LEU A 237 -16.95 -3.45 -13.69
N SER A 238 -18.15 -3.81 -14.17
CA SER A 238 -18.28 -4.73 -15.31
C SER A 238 -17.63 -4.10 -16.55
N GLY A 239 -16.78 -4.83 -17.24
CA GLY A 239 -16.04 -4.34 -18.42
C GLY A 239 -14.73 -3.58 -18.10
N VAL A 240 -14.24 -3.57 -16.86
CA VAL A 240 -12.91 -3.03 -16.52
C VAL A 240 -11.79 -3.73 -17.31
N ARG A 241 -11.95 -5.04 -17.58
CA ARG A 241 -11.00 -5.83 -18.39
C ARG A 241 -10.95 -5.39 -19.86
N ASP A 242 -12.05 -4.87 -20.39
CA ASP A 242 -12.14 -4.51 -21.82
C ASP A 242 -11.56 -3.11 -22.10
N VAL A 243 -11.31 -2.32 -21.05
CA VAL A 243 -10.78 -0.95 -21.18
C VAL A 243 -9.29 -0.94 -21.45
N LEU A 244 -8.54 -1.94 -20.94
CA LEU A 244 -7.10 -2.06 -21.15
C LEU A 244 -6.80 -3.22 -22.09
N ARG A 245 -6.32 -2.87 -23.29
CA ARG A 245 -5.86 -3.85 -24.30
C ARG A 245 -4.37 -3.61 -24.61
N PRO A 246 -3.47 -4.00 -23.69
CA PRO A 246 -2.03 -3.81 -23.90
C PRO A 246 -1.51 -4.70 -25.02
N THR A 247 -0.68 -4.14 -25.86
CA THR A 247 0.11 -4.89 -26.85
C THR A 247 1.26 -5.64 -26.17
N ARG A 248 1.95 -6.55 -26.88
CA ARG A 248 3.15 -7.22 -26.34
C ARG A 248 4.22 -6.22 -25.91
N GLY A 249 4.42 -5.14 -26.67
CA GLY A 249 5.36 -4.07 -26.35
C GLY A 249 4.90 -3.24 -25.14
N ASP A 250 3.58 -3.11 -24.90
CA ASP A 250 3.07 -2.47 -23.69
C ASP A 250 3.36 -3.33 -22.45
N TRP A 251 3.12 -4.64 -22.55
CA TRP A 251 3.42 -5.57 -21.45
C TRP A 251 4.90 -5.55 -21.08
N ALA A 252 5.79 -5.65 -22.07
CA ALA A 252 7.25 -5.58 -21.83
C ALA A 252 7.63 -4.27 -21.12
N ALA A 253 7.10 -3.14 -21.55
CA ALA A 253 7.42 -1.86 -20.93
C ALA A 253 6.79 -1.69 -19.53
N LEU A 254 5.57 -2.22 -19.29
CA LEU A 254 4.94 -2.19 -17.97
C LEU A 254 5.71 -3.05 -16.97
N ILE A 255 6.13 -4.25 -17.37
CA ILE A 255 6.95 -5.14 -16.54
C ILE A 255 8.31 -4.48 -16.26
N ALA A 256 8.99 -3.95 -17.29
CA ALA A 256 10.26 -3.28 -17.11
C ALA A 256 10.16 -2.08 -16.15
N LEU A 257 9.13 -1.25 -16.28
CA LEU A 257 8.90 -0.12 -15.38
C LEU A 257 8.60 -0.56 -13.95
N ALA A 258 7.86 -1.65 -13.75
CA ALA A 258 7.58 -2.20 -12.44
C ALA A 258 8.84 -2.79 -11.79
N LEU A 259 9.66 -3.50 -12.54
CA LEU A 259 10.95 -4.02 -12.06
C LEU A 259 11.90 -2.87 -11.72
N LEU A 260 12.03 -1.88 -12.61
CA LEU A 260 12.87 -0.71 -12.37
C LEU A 260 12.46 0.06 -11.10
N ASN A 261 11.16 0.17 -10.83
CA ASN A 261 10.69 0.80 -9.60
C ASN A 261 11.32 0.15 -8.36
N TRP A 262 11.25 -1.16 -8.24
CA TRP A 262 11.76 -1.88 -7.07
C TRP A 262 13.29 -2.00 -7.06
N VAL A 263 13.91 -2.22 -8.23
CA VAL A 263 15.37 -2.25 -8.36
C VAL A 263 15.99 -0.92 -7.96
N PHE A 264 15.40 0.20 -8.34
CA PHE A 264 15.86 1.52 -7.92
C PHE A 264 15.70 1.75 -6.39
N ASP A 265 14.66 1.23 -5.76
CA ASP A 265 14.50 1.32 -4.30
C ASP A 265 15.59 0.50 -3.57
N ILE A 266 15.88 -0.72 -4.05
CA ILE A 266 16.97 -1.54 -3.52
C ILE A 266 18.33 -0.88 -3.77
N LEU A 267 18.53 -0.33 -4.96
CA LEU A 267 19.75 0.42 -5.31
C LEU A 267 19.94 1.64 -4.40
N ALA A 268 18.87 2.33 -4.03
CA ALA A 268 18.95 3.45 -3.11
C ALA A 268 19.44 3.01 -1.72
N LEU A 269 18.93 1.89 -1.20
CA LEU A 269 19.41 1.33 0.08
C LEU A 269 20.88 0.86 -0.02
N LEU A 270 21.22 0.16 -1.11
CA LEU A 270 22.61 -0.30 -1.36
C LEU A 270 23.57 0.91 -1.43
N SER A 271 23.18 1.96 -2.14
CA SER A 271 23.99 3.19 -2.25
C SER A 271 24.11 3.91 -0.93
N ALA A 272 23.08 3.92 -0.08
CA ALA A 272 23.13 4.48 1.26
C ALA A 272 24.08 3.67 2.17
N ALA A 273 24.12 2.35 2.04
CA ALA A 273 25.08 1.49 2.74
C ALA A 273 26.51 1.81 2.31
N HIS A 274 26.76 1.92 1.01
CA HIS A 274 28.09 2.29 0.49
C HIS A 274 28.51 3.71 0.91
N ALA A 275 27.56 4.66 0.99
CA ALA A 275 27.84 6.03 1.41
C ALA A 275 28.47 6.12 2.82
N VAL A 276 28.12 5.19 3.71
CA VAL A 276 28.67 5.12 5.08
C VAL A 276 29.72 4.03 5.25
N GLY A 277 30.26 3.49 4.16
CA GLY A 277 31.32 2.50 4.18
C GLY A 277 30.89 1.08 4.61
N VAL A 278 29.61 0.77 4.57
CA VAL A 278 29.09 -0.57 4.86
C VAL A 278 29.21 -1.46 3.64
N ALA A 279 30.06 -2.46 3.71
CA ALA A 279 30.23 -3.48 2.68
C ALA A 279 29.29 -4.66 2.95
N VAL A 280 28.12 -4.63 2.35
CA VAL A 280 27.16 -5.74 2.38
C VAL A 280 26.91 -6.22 0.96
N ASP A 281 26.77 -7.53 0.80
CA ASP A 281 26.42 -8.13 -0.47
C ASP A 281 25.09 -7.57 -1.01
N PRO A 282 24.98 -7.23 -2.31
CA PRO A 282 23.74 -6.69 -2.89
C PRO A 282 22.50 -7.55 -2.64
N ASN A 283 22.66 -8.89 -2.60
CA ASN A 283 21.56 -9.78 -2.27
C ASN A 283 21.13 -9.66 -0.80
N GLY A 284 22.09 -9.50 0.12
CA GLY A 284 21.80 -9.23 1.54
C GLY A 284 21.04 -7.91 1.73
N VAL A 285 21.41 -6.86 0.98
CA VAL A 285 20.68 -5.59 0.97
C VAL A 285 19.26 -5.76 0.43
N ALA A 286 19.09 -6.53 -0.65
CA ALA A 286 17.76 -6.82 -1.20
C ALA A 286 16.90 -7.58 -0.18
N LEU A 287 17.45 -8.59 0.48
CA LEU A 287 16.73 -9.33 1.54
C LEU A 287 16.38 -8.43 2.73
N ALA A 288 17.29 -7.54 3.16
CA ALA A 288 17.03 -6.55 4.20
C ALA A 288 15.88 -5.60 3.81
N TYR A 289 15.85 -5.17 2.55
CA TYR A 289 14.76 -4.36 2.02
C TYR A 289 13.41 -5.08 2.09
N PHE A 290 13.35 -6.34 1.62
CA PHE A 290 12.11 -7.12 1.63
C PHE A 290 11.66 -7.48 3.05
N ALA A 291 12.59 -7.80 3.96
CA ALA A 291 12.31 -8.05 5.37
C ALA A 291 11.68 -6.81 6.04
N ALA A 292 12.23 -5.63 5.77
CA ALA A 292 11.71 -4.37 6.28
C ALA A 292 10.30 -4.06 5.75
N GLN A 293 10.04 -4.30 4.48
CA GLN A 293 8.72 -4.13 3.89
C GLN A 293 7.69 -5.11 4.49
N ALA A 294 8.12 -6.36 4.75
CA ALA A 294 7.30 -7.34 5.43
C ALA A 294 6.95 -6.90 6.86
N ALA A 295 7.95 -6.44 7.64
CA ALA A 295 7.75 -5.92 8.99
C ALA A 295 6.81 -4.71 9.02
N GLY A 296 6.98 -3.76 8.11
CA GLY A 296 6.10 -2.60 7.96
C GLY A 296 4.66 -2.97 7.61
N SER A 297 4.44 -4.04 6.86
CA SER A 297 3.10 -4.52 6.52
C SER A 297 2.43 -5.28 7.66
N MET A 298 3.19 -5.90 8.57
CA MET A 298 2.67 -6.56 9.77
C MET A 298 2.21 -5.57 10.85
N LEU A 299 2.78 -4.38 10.89
CA LEU A 299 2.47 -3.33 11.86
C LEU A 299 1.83 -2.10 11.18
N PRO A 300 0.64 -2.22 10.59
CA PRO A 300 -0.02 -1.14 9.83
C PRO A 300 -0.51 0.00 10.73
N LEU A 301 -0.26 -0.06 12.04
CA LEU A 301 -0.70 0.94 13.02
C LEU A 301 0.16 2.21 12.98
N LEU A 302 1.41 2.11 12.54
CA LEU A 302 2.33 3.25 12.48
C LEU A 302 2.28 3.90 11.09
N PRO A 303 2.08 5.23 11.00
CA PRO A 303 2.12 5.94 9.73
C PRO A 303 3.46 5.69 9.02
N GLY A 304 3.40 5.21 7.76
CA GLY A 304 4.60 4.92 6.97
C GLY A 304 5.49 3.79 7.50
N GLY A 305 5.00 2.98 8.47
CA GLY A 305 5.76 1.89 9.07
C GLY A 305 6.96 2.34 9.91
N LEU A 306 6.93 3.61 10.40
CA LEU A 306 8.03 4.19 11.18
C LEU A 306 8.39 3.32 12.39
N GLY A 307 9.68 3.13 12.61
CA GLY A 307 10.24 2.26 13.64
C GLY A 307 10.37 0.80 13.20
N ALA A 308 9.29 0.21 12.69
CA ALA A 308 9.31 -1.20 12.27
C ALA A 308 10.15 -1.43 11.01
N ILE A 309 10.04 -0.56 10.02
CA ILE A 309 10.83 -0.64 8.79
C ILE A 309 12.30 -0.34 9.10
N GLU A 310 12.58 0.74 9.84
CA GLU A 310 13.95 1.15 10.17
C GLU A 310 14.65 0.08 11.02
N GLY A 311 14.01 -0.36 12.09
CA GLY A 311 14.58 -1.36 12.99
C GLY A 311 14.83 -2.71 12.30
N SER A 312 13.84 -3.20 11.53
CA SER A 312 14.01 -4.47 10.81
C SER A 312 15.03 -4.38 9.68
N MET A 313 15.12 -3.24 9.00
CA MET A 313 16.11 -3.00 7.95
C MET A 313 17.52 -2.96 8.52
N ALA A 314 17.74 -2.22 9.63
CA ALA A 314 19.03 -2.17 10.32
C ALA A 314 19.42 -3.53 10.88
N ALA A 315 18.54 -4.22 11.58
CA ALA A 315 18.76 -5.56 12.10
C ALA A 315 19.11 -6.57 10.98
N SER A 316 18.45 -6.48 9.83
CA SER A 316 18.76 -7.34 8.69
C SER A 316 20.15 -7.02 8.10
N LEU A 317 20.52 -5.75 7.94
CA LEU A 317 21.86 -5.40 7.49
C LEU A 317 22.94 -5.91 8.46
N VAL A 318 22.69 -5.87 9.77
CA VAL A 318 23.58 -6.45 10.78
C VAL A 318 23.67 -7.98 10.63
N ALA A 319 22.57 -8.66 10.39
CA ALA A 319 22.56 -10.11 10.13
C ALA A 319 23.36 -10.49 8.88
N PHE A 320 23.49 -9.57 7.90
CA PHE A 320 24.33 -9.74 6.72
C PHE A 320 25.76 -9.16 6.87
N GLY A 321 26.21 -8.91 8.10
CA GLY A 321 27.60 -8.59 8.43
C GLY A 321 27.93 -7.13 8.63
N ALA A 322 26.96 -6.23 8.60
CA ALA A 322 27.18 -4.83 8.97
C ALA A 322 27.30 -4.67 10.49
N THR A 323 28.03 -3.64 10.95
CA THR A 323 27.99 -3.22 12.35
C THR A 323 26.76 -2.31 12.59
N LEU A 324 26.24 -2.27 13.83
CA LEU A 324 24.95 -1.68 14.13
C LEU A 324 24.89 -0.17 13.81
N SER A 325 25.87 0.62 14.23
CA SER A 325 25.85 2.09 14.03
C SER A 325 25.93 2.49 12.56
N PRO A 326 26.84 1.94 11.71
CA PRO A 326 26.81 2.16 10.27
C PRO A 326 25.56 1.64 9.57
N ALA A 327 25.00 0.49 9.99
CA ALA A 327 23.74 -0.02 9.45
C ALA A 327 22.59 0.94 9.74
N ALA A 328 22.49 1.45 10.97
CA ALA A 328 21.49 2.43 11.35
C ALA A 328 21.67 3.77 10.59
N ALA A 329 22.91 4.22 10.38
CA ALA A 329 23.21 5.40 9.57
C ALA A 329 22.80 5.22 8.10
N ALA A 330 23.12 4.05 7.49
CA ALA A 330 22.70 3.72 6.13
C ALA A 330 21.19 3.78 5.97
N VAL A 331 20.47 3.15 6.91
CA VAL A 331 18.99 3.16 6.92
C VAL A 331 18.45 4.56 7.12
N GLY A 332 19.05 5.35 8.04
CA GLY A 332 18.67 6.74 8.28
C GLY A 332 18.80 7.60 7.02
N LEU A 333 19.94 7.53 6.32
CA LEU A 333 20.18 8.25 5.06
C LEU A 333 19.22 7.80 3.95
N TYR A 334 19.01 6.49 3.79
CA TYR A 334 18.03 5.96 2.86
C TYR A 334 16.63 6.52 3.16
N ARG A 335 16.18 6.50 4.42
CA ARG A 335 14.86 6.99 4.83
C ARG A 335 14.72 8.52 4.72
N LEU A 336 15.81 9.24 4.94
CA LEU A 336 15.82 10.69 4.74
C LEU A 336 15.41 11.06 3.30
N VAL A 337 15.91 10.32 2.33
CA VAL A 337 15.59 10.57 0.91
C VAL A 337 14.30 9.86 0.48
N SER A 338 14.19 8.54 0.73
CA SER A 338 13.09 7.71 0.22
C SER A 338 11.75 7.99 0.91
N TYR A 339 11.78 8.49 2.14
CA TYR A 339 10.58 8.82 2.90
C TYR A 339 10.42 10.33 3.07
N TRP A 340 11.32 11.00 3.79
CA TRP A 340 11.12 12.39 4.18
C TRP A 340 11.18 13.36 2.98
N ALA A 341 12.16 13.23 2.10
CA ALA A 341 12.24 14.09 0.90
C ALA A 341 11.06 13.82 -0.05
N VAL A 342 10.68 12.55 -0.25
CA VAL A 342 9.53 12.18 -1.10
C VAL A 342 8.22 12.72 -0.52
N VAL A 343 8.04 12.67 0.81
CA VAL A 343 6.88 13.24 1.49
C VAL A 343 6.84 14.77 1.31
N ALA A 344 7.97 15.45 1.52
CA ALA A 344 8.04 16.91 1.33
C ALA A 344 7.67 17.32 -0.12
N VAL A 345 8.30 16.69 -1.11
CA VAL A 345 7.98 16.92 -2.54
C VAL A 345 6.52 16.57 -2.83
N GLY A 346 6.01 15.51 -2.21
CA GLY A 346 4.62 15.07 -2.40
C GLY A 346 3.61 16.08 -1.87
N TRP A 347 3.85 16.69 -0.71
CA TRP A 347 2.97 17.74 -0.18
C TRP A 347 3.05 19.02 -1.02
N ILE A 348 4.22 19.39 -1.53
CA ILE A 348 4.37 20.50 -2.49
C ILE A 348 3.59 20.20 -3.77
N ALA A 349 3.72 18.99 -4.32
CA ALA A 349 2.97 18.58 -5.51
C ALA A 349 1.46 18.57 -5.28
N TRP A 350 1.03 18.14 -4.10
CA TRP A 350 -0.37 18.18 -3.69
C TRP A 350 -0.92 19.61 -3.63
N ALA A 351 -0.18 20.52 -3.01
CA ALA A 351 -0.53 21.94 -2.93
C ALA A 351 -0.58 22.58 -4.33
N ALA A 352 0.39 22.26 -5.19
CA ALA A 352 0.46 22.76 -6.58
C ALA A 352 -0.72 22.29 -7.44
N LEU A 353 -1.30 21.12 -7.14
CA LEU A 353 -2.50 20.62 -7.81
C LEU A 353 -3.81 21.26 -7.28
N HIS A 354 -3.74 22.16 -6.31
CA HIS A 354 -4.88 22.94 -5.73
C HIS A 354 -6.01 22.06 -5.18
N GLU A 355 -5.66 20.96 -4.54
CA GLU A 355 -6.65 19.95 -4.18
C GLU A 355 -6.67 19.65 -2.69
N GLY A 356 -7.44 20.43 -1.93
CA GLY A 356 -7.77 20.07 -0.57
C GLY A 356 -8.53 18.73 -0.50
N PRO A 357 -8.19 17.80 0.44
CA PRO A 357 -8.94 16.57 0.64
C PRO A 357 -10.34 16.90 1.21
N ARG A 358 -11.27 17.28 0.36
CA ARG A 358 -12.69 17.33 0.71
C ARG A 358 -13.25 15.91 0.66
N VAL A 359 -12.80 15.07 1.59
CA VAL A 359 -13.39 13.74 1.79
C VAL A 359 -14.55 13.92 2.78
N PRO A 360 -15.82 13.76 2.36
CA PRO A 360 -16.94 13.79 3.29
C PRO A 360 -16.72 12.78 4.42
N ALA A 361 -17.07 13.15 5.66
CA ALA A 361 -16.83 12.30 6.84
C ALA A 361 -17.42 10.87 6.69
N ARG A 362 -18.54 10.75 5.96
CA ARG A 362 -19.18 9.47 5.63
C ARG A 362 -18.30 8.58 4.72
N VAL A 363 -17.65 9.16 3.73
CA VAL A 363 -16.74 8.42 2.83
C VAL A 363 -15.47 8.01 3.58
N ARG A 364 -14.97 8.84 4.51
CA ARG A 364 -13.81 8.53 5.36
C ARG A 364 -14.06 7.32 6.25
N ALA A 365 -15.26 7.19 6.83
CA ALA A 365 -15.64 6.03 7.65
C ALA A 365 -15.73 4.72 6.84
N HIS A 366 -16.26 4.79 5.61
CA HIS A 366 -16.37 3.62 4.72
C HIS A 366 -15.01 3.20 4.14
N LEU A 367 -14.13 4.16 3.84
CA LEU A 367 -12.79 3.89 3.32
C LEU A 367 -11.86 3.30 4.41
N ALA A 368 -12.04 3.69 5.67
CA ALA A 368 -11.33 3.06 6.79
C ALA A 368 -11.72 1.59 6.98
N GLY A 369 -12.98 1.22 6.70
CA GLY A 369 -13.44 -0.17 6.68
C GLY A 369 -12.91 -0.96 5.47
N ALA A 370 -13.01 -0.38 4.29
CA ALA A 370 -12.53 -1.01 3.05
C ALA A 370 -11.00 -1.12 3.01
N GLY A 371 -10.28 -0.14 3.56
CA GLY A 371 -8.82 -0.16 3.66
C GLY A 371 -8.32 -1.27 4.61
N ARG A 372 -9.04 -1.53 5.71
CA ARG A 372 -8.72 -2.67 6.61
C ARG A 372 -8.97 -4.02 5.94
N LEU A 373 -10.04 -4.15 5.16
CA LEU A 373 -10.34 -5.37 4.40
C LEU A 373 -9.33 -5.59 3.27
N ALA A 374 -8.92 -4.54 2.56
CA ALA A 374 -7.89 -4.64 1.52
C ALA A 374 -6.51 -4.94 2.09
N LEU A 375 -6.12 -4.30 3.21
CA LEU A 375 -4.87 -4.59 3.92
C LEU A 375 -4.86 -6.00 4.49
N ASN A 376 -5.94 -6.46 5.15
CA ASN A 376 -6.06 -7.83 5.65
C ASN A 376 -6.07 -8.86 4.49
N GLY A 377 -6.68 -8.56 3.36
CA GLY A 377 -6.67 -9.43 2.18
C GLY A 377 -5.30 -9.52 1.49
N MET A 378 -4.54 -8.43 1.46
CA MET A 378 -3.19 -8.38 0.87
C MET A 378 -2.10 -8.94 1.79
N THR A 379 -2.25 -8.82 3.11
CA THR A 379 -1.32 -9.39 4.10
C THR A 379 -1.57 -10.87 4.35
N SER A 380 -2.78 -11.38 4.13
CA SER A 380 -3.12 -12.80 4.29
C SER A 380 -2.64 -13.69 3.13
N ALA A 381 -2.28 -13.11 1.99
CA ALA A 381 -1.90 -13.86 0.80
C ALA A 381 -0.37 -13.91 0.64
N ALA A 382 0.21 -15.01 1.07
CA ALA A 382 1.39 -15.67 0.47
C ALA A 382 2.77 -14.97 0.48
N CYS A 383 2.90 -13.64 0.71
CA CYS A 383 4.22 -12.99 0.60
C CYS A 383 4.99 -12.86 1.91
N VAL A 384 4.33 -12.99 3.06
CA VAL A 384 4.95 -12.68 4.36
C VAL A 384 5.56 -13.89 5.06
N THR A 385 4.98 -15.07 4.90
CA THR A 385 5.41 -16.29 5.58
C THR A 385 6.86 -16.74 5.30
N PRO A 386 7.39 -16.70 4.06
CA PRO A 386 8.77 -17.13 3.83
C PRO A 386 9.81 -16.17 4.42
N TYR A 387 9.54 -14.87 4.50
CA TYR A 387 10.49 -13.89 5.03
C TYR A 387 10.60 -13.94 6.56
N ALA A 388 9.48 -14.16 7.26
CA ALA A 388 9.47 -14.30 8.71
C ALA A 388 10.22 -15.56 9.20
N ALA A 389 10.14 -16.67 8.44
CA ALA A 389 10.82 -17.91 8.78
C ALA A 389 12.36 -17.77 8.73
N VAL A 390 12.89 -16.94 7.81
CA VAL A 390 14.35 -16.72 7.67
C VAL A 390 14.90 -15.88 8.84
N LEU A 391 14.10 -14.94 9.36
CA LEU A 391 14.51 -14.05 10.45
C LEU A 391 14.44 -14.70 11.84
N LEU A 392 13.63 -15.76 12.00
CA LEU A 392 13.41 -16.44 13.27
C LEU A 392 14.33 -17.66 13.51
N THR A 393 15.16 -18.05 12.53
CA THR A 393 16.15 -19.12 12.72
C THR A 393 17.44 -18.53 13.31
N PRO A 394 17.86 -18.93 14.54
CA PRO A 394 19.15 -18.49 15.08
C PRO A 394 20.29 -18.99 14.16
N PRO A 395 21.39 -18.22 14.04
CA PRO A 395 22.54 -18.64 13.26
C PRO A 395 23.07 -19.98 13.80
N ALA A 396 23.31 -20.93 12.90
CA ALA A 396 23.87 -22.20 13.26
C ALA A 396 25.23 -21.96 13.96
N GLU A 397 25.37 -22.44 15.20
CA GLU A 397 26.62 -22.37 15.94
C GLU A 397 27.75 -22.96 15.05
N ALA A 398 28.80 -22.15 14.85
CA ALA A 398 29.99 -22.63 14.18
C ALA A 398 30.60 -23.76 15.00
N PRO A 399 31.04 -24.87 14.39
CA PRO A 399 31.68 -25.97 15.13
C PRO A 399 32.92 -25.41 15.82
N ARG A 400 32.96 -25.54 17.14
CA ARG A 400 34.15 -25.27 17.95
C ARG A 400 35.19 -26.35 17.61
N SER A 401 36.26 -25.96 16.93
CA SER A 401 37.48 -26.73 16.77
C SER A 401 38.37 -26.61 17.98
#